data_3f42a43e48f77554b5d85de049c144ca
#
_entry.id   3f42a43e48f77554b5d85de049c144ca
#
_cell.length_a   1.000
_cell.length_b   1.000
_cell.length_c   1.000
_cell.angle_alpha   90.00
_cell.angle_beta   90.00
_cell.angle_gamma   90.00
#
_symmetry.space_group_name_H-M   'P 1'
#
loop_
_entity.id
_entity.type
_entity.pdbx_description
1 polymer ?
#
loop_
_entity_poly.entity_id
_entity_poly.type
_entity_poly.pdbx_seq_one_letter_code
_entity_poly.pdbx_strand_id
1 'polypeptide(L)'
;MQSSRNHYGTRAILAGLLVGGLALSAPAGAKTHNISMTAVETDVVIEGGGEKYAAWTFDGTVPGPVVRVTEGDTINFTLTNPATNKNPHAMDFHAAEIDFLKNYRAVNTGETISYTFKAKKPGIFFYHCGAPPMIQHIARGMFGAIIVDPKNPNALPKADREYVLVQSEFFKNPDDVQAMFDRRYDNMLFNGGIFKYHPFVTGGGKLDAKPGERVRIYFVNAGPNEFSSFHPIGEIWDNVYESGNPTNKLHGVQTYVVGPGSASTFDVVVESAGAYPLVTHSLTGALRGAIAVLLVGPDAKPAPLMPMVPWVLPAK
;
A
#
# COMPACT_ATOMS: atom_id res chain seq x y z
N MET A 1 -59.30 -24.72 -70.98
CA MET A 1 -58.35 -23.85 -71.60
C MET A 1 -58.25 -22.59 -70.81
N GLN A 2 -57.61 -22.60 -69.71
CA GLN A 2 -57.46 -21.44 -68.83
C GLN A 2 -56.00 -21.29 -68.43
N SER A 3 -55.47 -20.16 -68.81
CA SER A 3 -54.08 -19.70 -68.49
C SER A 3 -54.05 -19.20 -67.04
N SER A 4 -53.22 -19.80 -66.21
CA SER A 4 -52.92 -19.28 -64.87
C SER A 4 -51.57 -18.54 -64.89
N ARG A 5 -51.61 -17.22 -64.61
CA ARG A 5 -50.43 -16.38 -64.47
C ARG A 5 -49.95 -16.48 -63.02
N ASN A 6 -48.73 -16.92 -62.83
CA ASN A 6 -48.01 -16.85 -61.58
C ASN A 6 -47.36 -15.47 -61.40
N HIS A 7 -47.75 -14.78 -60.31
CA HIS A 7 -47.10 -13.55 -59.85
C HIS A 7 -45.97 -13.90 -58.89
N TYR A 8 -44.72 -13.64 -59.26
CA TYR A 8 -43.61 -13.63 -58.31
C TYR A 8 -43.49 -12.26 -57.64
N GLY A 9 -43.83 -12.22 -56.38
CA GLY A 9 -43.61 -11.04 -55.52
C GLY A 9 -42.17 -10.99 -55.05
N THR A 10 -41.45 -9.96 -55.44
CA THR A 10 -40.08 -9.66 -54.99
C THR A 10 -40.15 -9.11 -53.57
N ARG A 11 -39.66 -9.88 -52.59
CA ARG A 11 -39.45 -9.36 -51.22
C ARG A 11 -38.09 -8.68 -51.17
N ALA A 12 -38.09 -7.37 -50.96
CA ALA A 12 -36.88 -6.60 -50.64
C ALA A 12 -36.50 -6.85 -49.17
N ILE A 13 -35.31 -7.41 -48.96
CA ILE A 13 -34.67 -7.58 -47.63
C ILE A 13 -33.96 -6.27 -47.34
N LEU A 14 -34.47 -5.46 -46.39
CA LEU A 14 -33.77 -4.33 -45.83
C LEU A 14 -32.72 -4.89 -44.82
N ALA A 15 -31.44 -4.89 -45.23
CA ALA A 15 -30.34 -5.13 -44.29
C ALA A 15 -30.09 -3.86 -43.45
N GLY A 16 -30.57 -3.84 -42.24
CA GLY A 16 -30.23 -2.78 -41.28
C GLY A 16 -28.79 -2.92 -40.79
N LEU A 17 -27.94 -2.00 -41.20
CA LEU A 17 -26.61 -1.84 -40.60
C LEU A 17 -26.76 -1.30 -39.19
N LEU A 18 -26.57 -2.15 -38.18
CA LEU A 18 -26.31 -1.73 -36.80
C LEU A 18 -24.86 -1.22 -36.75
N VAL A 19 -24.70 0.09 -36.84
CA VAL A 19 -23.44 0.76 -36.48
C VAL A 19 -23.36 0.77 -34.95
N GLY A 20 -22.70 -0.25 -34.38
CA GLY A 20 -22.31 -0.27 -32.97
C GLY A 20 -21.30 0.83 -32.73
N GLY A 21 -21.73 1.95 -32.18
CA GLY A 21 -20.84 3.01 -31.73
C GLY A 21 -19.98 2.49 -30.58
N LEU A 22 -18.70 2.22 -30.83
CA LEU A 22 -17.70 2.14 -29.77
C LEU A 22 -17.66 3.53 -29.10
N ALA A 23 -18.26 3.63 -27.95
CA ALA A 23 -18.06 4.77 -27.07
C ALA A 23 -16.59 4.71 -26.60
N LEU A 24 -15.72 5.40 -27.31
CA LEU A 24 -14.38 5.73 -26.85
C LEU A 24 -14.57 6.62 -25.61
N SER A 25 -14.42 6.05 -24.41
CA SER A 25 -14.33 6.84 -23.21
C SER A 25 -13.15 7.79 -23.36
N ALA A 26 -13.43 9.08 -23.49
CA ALA A 26 -12.39 10.10 -23.49
C ALA A 26 -11.55 9.94 -22.20
N PRO A 27 -10.21 10.04 -22.25
CA PRO A 27 -9.39 10.01 -21.07
C PRO A 27 -9.87 11.10 -20.13
N ALA A 28 -10.20 10.74 -18.88
CA ALA A 28 -10.57 11.71 -17.86
C ALA A 28 -9.46 12.76 -17.77
N GLY A 29 -9.83 14.05 -17.89
CA GLY A 29 -8.88 15.16 -17.75
C GLY A 29 -8.22 15.12 -16.35
N ALA A 30 -6.99 15.63 -16.24
CA ALA A 30 -6.29 15.76 -14.97
C ALA A 30 -7.16 16.50 -13.95
N LYS A 31 -7.23 15.98 -12.74
CA LYS A 31 -8.01 16.55 -11.64
C LYS A 31 -7.11 17.31 -10.67
N THR A 32 -7.71 18.18 -9.89
CA THR A 32 -7.06 18.82 -8.74
C THR A 32 -7.65 18.26 -7.46
N HIS A 33 -6.77 17.76 -6.59
CA HIS A 33 -7.12 17.22 -5.27
C HIS A 33 -6.62 18.21 -4.20
N ASN A 34 -7.51 18.59 -3.28
CA ASN A 34 -7.14 19.33 -2.08
C ASN A 34 -7.04 18.32 -0.93
N ILE A 35 -5.83 18.06 -0.47
CA ILE A 35 -5.53 17.08 0.57
C ILE A 35 -4.98 17.81 1.78
N SER A 36 -5.64 17.66 2.91
CA SER A 36 -5.19 18.23 4.18
C SER A 36 -4.93 17.11 5.16
N MET A 37 -3.79 17.16 5.86
CA MET A 37 -3.46 16.27 6.95
C MET A 37 -3.07 17.07 8.19
N THR A 38 -3.35 16.50 9.35
CA THR A 38 -2.96 17.06 10.64
C THR A 38 -1.88 16.19 11.26
N ALA A 39 -0.78 16.79 11.70
CA ALA A 39 0.17 16.11 12.56
C ALA A 39 -0.44 15.94 13.95
N VAL A 40 -0.49 14.72 14.48
CA VAL A 40 -1.12 14.42 15.78
C VAL A 40 -0.17 13.60 16.61
N GLU A 41 0.23 14.15 17.76
CA GLU A 41 0.97 13.41 18.80
C GLU A 41 -0.06 12.78 19.75
N THR A 42 -0.19 11.46 19.72
CA THR A 42 -1.24 10.75 20.45
C THR A 42 -0.86 9.31 20.78
N ASP A 43 -1.56 8.73 21.75
CA ASP A 43 -1.45 7.29 21.99
C ASP A 43 -2.23 6.51 20.93
N VAL A 44 -1.58 5.53 20.32
CA VAL A 44 -2.22 4.52 19.48
C VAL A 44 -2.11 3.14 20.14
N VAL A 45 -3.01 2.23 19.78
CA VAL A 45 -2.90 0.84 20.20
C VAL A 45 -2.21 0.06 19.10
N ILE A 46 -1.09 -0.59 19.41
CA ILE A 46 -0.42 -1.51 18.49
C ILE A 46 -1.20 -2.82 18.48
N GLU A 47 -1.89 -3.09 17.38
CA GLU A 47 -2.68 -4.32 17.22
C GLU A 47 -1.79 -5.56 17.36
N GLY A 48 -2.30 -6.62 17.97
CA GLY A 48 -1.56 -7.84 18.28
C GLY A 48 -0.65 -7.77 19.52
N GLY A 49 -0.27 -6.57 19.96
CA GLY A 49 0.47 -6.33 21.20
C GLY A 49 -0.41 -5.80 22.32
N GLY A 50 -1.50 -5.09 21.99
CA GLY A 50 -2.42 -4.49 22.95
C GLY A 50 -1.84 -3.31 23.76
N GLU A 51 -0.59 -2.97 23.51
CA GLU A 51 0.10 -1.90 24.23
C GLU A 51 -0.23 -0.52 23.63
N LYS A 52 -0.42 0.47 24.51
CA LYS A 52 -0.46 1.87 24.10
C LYS A 52 0.93 2.34 23.76
N TYR A 53 1.04 3.07 22.67
CA TYR A 53 2.27 3.61 22.16
C TYR A 53 2.13 5.10 21.87
N ALA A 54 3.01 5.91 22.44
CA ALA A 54 3.04 7.35 22.21
C ALA A 54 3.55 7.65 20.79
N ALA A 55 2.64 7.61 19.83
CA ALA A 55 2.93 7.81 18.41
C ALA A 55 2.91 9.28 18.01
N TRP A 56 3.63 9.56 16.93
CA TRP A 56 3.43 10.75 16.11
C TRP A 56 2.81 10.29 14.81
N THR A 57 1.76 10.93 14.37
CA THR A 57 0.92 10.39 13.30
C THR A 57 0.51 11.47 12.31
N PHE A 58 0.08 11.04 11.14
CA PHE A 58 -0.76 11.86 10.26
C PHE A 58 -2.22 11.43 10.46
N ASP A 59 -3.08 12.37 10.84
CA ASP A 59 -4.52 12.17 11.11
C ASP A 59 -4.84 11.11 12.18
N GLY A 60 -3.92 10.89 13.14
CA GLY A 60 -4.18 10.05 14.31
C GLY A 60 -4.01 8.54 14.09
N THR A 61 -3.50 8.09 12.95
CA THR A 61 -3.35 6.65 12.63
C THR A 61 -1.93 6.27 12.24
N VAL A 62 -1.56 5.00 12.44
CA VAL A 62 -0.30 4.39 11.97
C VAL A 62 -0.63 3.14 11.15
N PRO A 63 -0.27 3.11 9.86
CA PRO A 63 0.18 4.22 9.01
C PRO A 63 -0.85 5.33 8.92
N GLY A 64 -0.43 6.51 8.44
CA GLY A 64 -1.32 7.57 8.02
C GLY A 64 -2.19 7.17 6.82
N PRO A 65 -3.16 8.01 6.42
CA PRO A 65 -4.12 7.70 5.36
C PRO A 65 -3.46 7.34 4.02
N VAL A 66 -4.04 6.36 3.30
CA VAL A 66 -3.64 6.10 1.92
C VAL A 66 -4.18 7.18 1.01
N VAL A 67 -3.29 7.88 0.31
CA VAL A 67 -3.65 8.84 -0.73
C VAL A 67 -3.72 8.10 -2.07
N ARG A 68 -4.77 8.31 -2.87
CA ARG A 68 -4.87 7.74 -4.22
C ARG A 68 -5.28 8.81 -5.23
N VAL A 69 -4.49 8.96 -6.27
CA VAL A 69 -4.66 9.93 -7.36
C VAL A 69 -4.30 9.29 -8.69
N THR A 70 -4.48 10.00 -9.81
CA THR A 70 -4.13 9.51 -11.15
C THR A 70 -2.94 10.30 -11.70
N GLU A 71 -2.13 9.65 -12.52
CA GLU A 71 -1.03 10.28 -13.25
C GLU A 71 -1.50 11.52 -14.01
N GLY A 72 -0.85 12.63 -13.75
CA GLY A 72 -1.19 13.94 -14.31
C GLY A 72 -2.03 14.81 -13.38
N ASP A 73 -2.62 14.26 -12.31
CA ASP A 73 -3.39 15.03 -11.34
C ASP A 73 -2.50 16.03 -10.58
N THR A 74 -3.13 17.10 -10.11
CA THR A 74 -2.50 18.13 -9.28
C THR A 74 -2.96 17.94 -7.83
N ILE A 75 -2.02 17.96 -6.90
CA ILE A 75 -2.28 17.86 -5.47
C ILE A 75 -1.95 19.21 -4.83
N ASN A 76 -2.96 19.87 -4.24
CA ASN A 76 -2.80 20.96 -3.32
C ASN A 76 -2.78 20.38 -1.92
N PHE A 77 -1.59 20.26 -1.33
CA PHE A 77 -1.41 19.67 -0.02
C PHE A 77 -1.29 20.71 1.07
N THR A 78 -1.90 20.41 2.23
CA THR A 78 -1.80 21.25 3.43
C THR A 78 -1.48 20.37 4.64
N LEU A 79 -0.41 20.69 5.38
CA LEU A 79 -0.08 20.10 6.67
C LEU A 79 -0.31 21.13 7.77
N THR A 80 -1.13 20.78 8.75
CA THR A 80 -1.31 21.54 9.98
C THR A 80 -0.60 20.85 11.14
N ASN A 81 0.23 21.57 11.88
CA ASN A 81 0.81 21.13 13.14
C ASN A 81 0.14 21.91 14.28
N PRO A 82 -0.83 21.31 15.01
CA PRO A 82 -1.57 21.99 16.06
C PRO A 82 -0.67 22.53 17.18
N ALA A 83 -1.09 23.61 17.83
CA ALA A 83 -0.40 24.18 18.99
C ALA A 83 -0.36 23.25 20.23
N THR A 84 -1.16 22.17 20.22
CA THR A 84 -1.16 21.12 21.24
C THR A 84 -0.01 20.12 21.11
N ASN A 85 0.61 20.04 19.94
CA ASN A 85 1.79 19.21 19.74
C ASN A 85 3.02 19.84 20.39
N LYS A 86 4.06 19.02 20.61
CA LYS A 86 5.31 19.46 21.27
C LYS A 86 6.47 19.59 20.28
N ASN A 87 6.36 18.92 19.14
CA ASN A 87 7.46 18.80 18.17
C ASN A 87 7.11 19.44 16.83
N PRO A 88 8.10 19.92 16.08
CA PRO A 88 7.92 20.30 14.68
C PRO A 88 7.71 19.04 13.82
N HIS A 89 6.89 19.16 12.79
CA HIS A 89 6.62 18.08 11.85
C HIS A 89 6.74 18.58 10.40
N ALA A 90 6.95 17.68 9.46
CA ALA A 90 7.05 17.99 8.04
C ALA A 90 6.32 16.93 7.21
N MET A 91 6.21 17.13 5.90
CA MET A 91 5.69 16.12 4.98
C MET A 91 6.53 16.08 3.72
N ASP A 92 7.10 14.90 3.46
CA ASP A 92 7.79 14.54 2.22
C ASP A 92 6.99 13.48 1.48
N PHE A 93 6.53 13.79 0.27
CA PHE A 93 5.92 12.83 -0.65
C PHE A 93 6.96 12.38 -1.68
N HIS A 94 7.36 11.11 -1.66
CA HIS A 94 8.26 10.55 -2.68
C HIS A 94 7.66 10.59 -4.11
N ALA A 95 6.36 10.82 -4.23
CA ALA A 95 5.67 11.05 -5.51
C ALA A 95 5.85 12.47 -6.05
N ALA A 96 6.36 13.41 -5.26
CA ALA A 96 6.45 14.82 -5.62
C ALA A 96 7.86 15.20 -6.12
N GLU A 97 7.93 15.81 -7.29
CA GLU A 97 9.15 16.37 -7.85
C GLU A 97 9.13 17.90 -7.67
N ILE A 98 9.48 18.37 -6.48
CA ILE A 98 9.46 19.79 -6.08
C ILE A 98 10.70 20.19 -5.29
N ASP A 99 10.91 21.49 -5.11
CA ASP A 99 12.04 22.00 -4.34
C ASP A 99 11.91 21.62 -2.85
N PHE A 100 12.83 20.81 -2.38
CA PHE A 100 12.90 20.30 -1.02
C PHE A 100 12.99 21.42 0.03
N LEU A 101 13.92 22.35 -0.13
CA LEU A 101 14.18 23.41 0.86
C LEU A 101 12.98 24.34 1.04
N LYS A 102 12.23 24.56 -0.03
CA LYS A 102 11.05 25.43 -0.01
C LYS A 102 9.81 24.74 0.56
N ASN A 103 9.60 23.45 0.24
CA ASN A 103 8.31 22.80 0.42
C ASN A 103 8.28 21.80 1.59
N TYR A 104 9.43 21.22 1.98
CA TYR A 104 9.48 20.20 3.02
C TYR A 104 10.10 20.71 4.33
N ARG A 105 10.07 22.03 4.55
CA ARG A 105 10.53 22.59 5.81
C ARG A 105 9.72 22.05 7.00
N ALA A 106 10.35 21.96 8.15
CA ALA A 106 9.63 21.68 9.38
C ALA A 106 8.61 22.79 9.68
N VAL A 107 7.43 22.38 10.12
CA VAL A 107 6.28 23.20 10.52
C VAL A 107 6.25 23.19 12.03
N ASN A 108 6.44 24.35 12.67
CA ASN A 108 6.40 24.45 14.13
C ASN A 108 4.97 24.25 14.66
N THR A 109 4.85 24.05 15.95
CA THR A 109 3.54 23.93 16.63
C THR A 109 2.72 25.21 16.44
N GLY A 110 1.45 25.05 16.08
CA GLY A 110 0.54 26.15 15.75
C GLY A 110 0.64 26.65 14.29
N GLU A 111 1.57 26.12 13.49
CA GLU A 111 1.75 26.51 12.09
C GLU A 111 1.06 25.58 11.09
N THR A 112 0.90 26.09 9.88
CA THR A 112 0.41 25.34 8.71
C THR A 112 1.31 25.66 7.52
N ILE A 113 1.57 24.63 6.69
CA ILE A 113 2.24 24.79 5.39
C ILE A 113 1.35 24.25 4.28
N SER A 114 1.38 24.90 3.13
CA SER A 114 0.73 24.38 1.92
C SER A 114 1.69 24.44 0.75
N TYR A 115 1.63 23.43 -0.10
CA TYR A 115 2.36 23.38 -1.36
C TYR A 115 1.59 22.56 -2.40
N THR A 116 1.97 22.75 -3.66
CA THR A 116 1.31 22.07 -4.78
C THR A 116 2.33 21.25 -5.56
N PHE A 117 1.94 20.06 -5.94
CA PHE A 117 2.74 19.22 -6.85
C PHE A 117 1.83 18.47 -7.84
N LYS A 118 2.45 17.97 -8.90
CA LYS A 118 1.79 17.16 -9.92
C LYS A 118 2.25 15.71 -9.79
N ALA A 119 1.32 14.77 -9.77
CA ALA A 119 1.61 13.35 -9.82
C ALA A 119 2.08 12.96 -11.22
N LYS A 120 3.40 13.00 -11.48
CA LYS A 120 3.96 12.85 -12.83
C LYS A 120 4.25 11.40 -13.23
N LYS A 121 4.41 10.51 -12.26
CA LYS A 121 4.79 9.11 -12.46
C LYS A 121 3.76 8.21 -11.82
N PRO A 122 3.25 7.19 -12.54
CA PRO A 122 2.40 6.17 -11.93
C PRO A 122 3.21 5.25 -11.02
N GLY A 123 2.60 4.77 -9.94
CA GLY A 123 3.23 3.84 -9.02
C GLY A 123 2.68 3.90 -7.61
N ILE A 124 3.40 3.25 -6.71
CA ILE A 124 3.20 3.33 -5.26
C ILE A 124 4.41 4.02 -4.65
N PHE A 125 4.17 5.01 -3.79
CA PHE A 125 5.21 5.81 -3.19
C PHE A 125 5.00 5.95 -1.70
N PHE A 126 6.11 6.09 -1.00
CA PHE A 126 6.16 6.41 0.41
C PHE A 126 5.88 7.89 0.63
N TYR A 127 5.26 8.25 1.75
CA TYR A 127 5.32 9.59 2.30
C TYR A 127 5.65 9.52 3.79
N HIS A 128 6.36 10.52 4.32
CA HIS A 128 6.80 10.52 5.71
C HIS A 128 7.10 11.91 6.25
N CYS A 129 7.26 12.00 7.58
CA CYS A 129 7.77 13.21 8.20
C CYS A 129 9.28 13.36 7.94
N GLY A 130 9.67 14.51 7.43
CA GLY A 130 11.07 14.87 7.17
C GLY A 130 11.71 15.75 8.25
N ALA A 131 11.01 16.03 9.37
CA ALA A 131 11.57 16.84 10.44
C ALA A 131 12.70 16.10 11.19
N PRO A 132 13.76 16.79 11.65
CA PRO A 132 14.85 16.16 12.39
C PRO A 132 14.47 15.86 13.87
N PRO A 133 14.91 14.74 14.43
CA PRO A 133 15.65 13.65 13.77
C PRO A 133 14.67 12.73 13.00
N MET A 134 14.79 12.70 11.69
CA MET A 134 13.85 12.01 10.77
C MET A 134 13.60 10.56 11.16
N ILE A 135 14.67 9.83 11.59
CA ILE A 135 14.56 8.43 12.00
C ILE A 135 13.55 8.23 13.13
N GLN A 136 13.48 9.15 14.09
CA GLN A 136 12.55 9.08 15.20
C GLN A 136 11.11 9.35 14.75
N HIS A 137 10.90 10.33 13.86
CA HIS A 137 9.57 10.64 13.33
C HIS A 137 8.97 9.46 12.57
N ILE A 138 9.77 8.79 11.73
CA ILE A 138 9.36 7.57 11.02
C ILE A 138 9.10 6.44 12.03
N ALA A 139 10.03 6.17 12.95
CA ALA A 139 9.89 5.11 13.93
C ALA A 139 8.66 5.29 14.85
N ARG A 140 8.24 6.54 15.10
CA ARG A 140 7.03 6.85 15.86
C ARG A 140 5.72 6.73 15.07
N GLY A 141 5.77 6.50 13.74
CA GLY A 141 4.58 6.22 12.94
C GLY A 141 4.19 7.28 11.92
N MET A 142 5.01 8.34 11.72
CA MET A 142 4.70 9.41 10.75
C MET A 142 5.07 9.02 9.34
N PHE A 143 4.31 8.10 8.76
CA PHE A 143 4.47 7.62 7.40
C PHE A 143 3.15 7.06 6.83
N GLY A 144 3.12 6.90 5.50
CA GLY A 144 2.02 6.25 4.80
C GLY A 144 2.33 6.03 3.32
N ALA A 145 1.30 5.78 2.55
CA ALA A 145 1.39 5.44 1.14
C ALA A 145 0.60 6.41 0.25
N ILE A 146 1.16 6.74 -0.92
CA ILE A 146 0.43 7.40 -2.00
C ILE A 146 0.48 6.52 -3.25
N ILE A 147 -0.69 6.19 -3.79
CA ILE A 147 -0.86 5.46 -5.05
C ILE A 147 -1.16 6.49 -6.14
N VAL A 148 -0.38 6.44 -7.20
CA VAL A 148 -0.64 7.18 -8.43
C VAL A 148 -1.04 6.17 -9.49
N ASP A 149 -2.33 6.08 -9.77
CA ASP A 149 -2.84 5.20 -10.83
C ASP A 149 -2.33 5.67 -12.20
N PRO A 150 -1.96 4.76 -13.11
CA PRO A 150 -1.54 5.14 -14.44
C PRO A 150 -2.70 5.81 -15.20
N LYS A 151 -2.38 6.83 -16.00
CA LYS A 151 -3.36 7.52 -16.85
C LYS A 151 -4.04 6.59 -17.84
N ASN A 152 -3.31 5.59 -18.32
CA ASN A 152 -3.89 4.50 -19.11
C ASN A 152 -4.41 3.42 -18.14
N PRO A 153 -5.73 3.23 -18.00
CA PRO A 153 -6.29 2.23 -17.08
C PRO A 153 -5.93 0.78 -17.45
N ASN A 154 -5.46 0.55 -18.67
CA ASN A 154 -5.03 -0.77 -19.15
C ASN A 154 -3.52 -0.99 -19.01
N ALA A 155 -2.78 -0.08 -18.40
CA ALA A 155 -1.34 -0.24 -18.20
C ALA A 155 -0.99 -1.36 -17.22
N LEU A 156 -1.91 -1.68 -16.30
CA LEU A 156 -1.84 -2.83 -15.40
C LEU A 156 -3.00 -3.79 -15.70
N PRO A 157 -2.82 -5.11 -15.56
CA PRO A 157 -3.93 -6.05 -15.57
C PRO A 157 -4.95 -5.66 -14.50
N LYS A 158 -6.25 -5.86 -14.77
CA LYS A 158 -7.27 -5.63 -13.75
C LYS A 158 -7.01 -6.54 -12.55
N ALA A 159 -6.98 -5.97 -11.35
CA ALA A 159 -6.98 -6.72 -10.11
C ALA A 159 -8.42 -6.93 -9.63
N ASP A 160 -8.69 -8.10 -9.04
CA ASP A 160 -9.98 -8.43 -8.41
C ASP A 160 -9.98 -8.03 -6.94
N ARG A 161 -8.79 -8.05 -6.32
CA ARG A 161 -8.52 -7.60 -4.95
C ARG A 161 -7.31 -6.70 -4.91
N GLU A 162 -7.39 -5.62 -4.14
CA GLU A 162 -6.26 -4.72 -3.91
C GLU A 162 -6.04 -4.53 -2.41
N TYR A 163 -4.79 -4.63 -1.98
CA TYR A 163 -4.38 -4.43 -0.59
C TYR A 163 -3.18 -3.48 -0.54
N VAL A 164 -3.15 -2.64 0.49
CA VAL A 164 -1.98 -1.81 0.81
C VAL A 164 -1.33 -2.35 2.07
N LEU A 165 -0.08 -2.76 1.97
CA LEU A 165 0.73 -3.21 3.11
C LEU A 165 1.91 -2.27 3.31
N VAL A 166 1.98 -1.67 4.48
CA VAL A 166 3.11 -0.83 4.90
C VAL A 166 3.86 -1.57 6.00
N GLN A 167 5.09 -2.00 5.69
CA GLN A 167 6.00 -2.57 6.69
C GLN A 167 6.72 -1.45 7.44
N SER A 168 6.88 -1.60 8.74
CA SER A 168 7.66 -0.67 9.56
C SER A 168 8.31 -1.36 10.75
N GLU A 169 9.45 -0.83 11.18
CA GLU A 169 10.06 -1.20 12.45
C GLU A 169 9.30 -0.57 13.61
N PHE A 170 9.25 -1.25 14.73
CA PHE A 170 8.64 -0.77 15.96
C PHE A 170 9.65 -0.82 17.10
N PHE A 171 9.77 0.29 17.82
CA PHE A 171 10.63 0.47 18.97
C PHE A 171 9.77 0.79 20.17
N LYS A 172 9.68 -0.11 21.17
CA LYS A 172 8.83 0.08 22.35
C LYS A 172 9.13 1.35 23.12
N ASN A 173 10.42 1.70 23.22
CA ASN A 173 10.81 3.01 23.72
C ASN A 173 10.98 4.00 22.56
N PRO A 174 9.99 4.87 22.31
CA PRO A 174 10.05 5.81 21.19
C PRO A 174 11.06 6.96 21.41
N ASP A 175 11.67 7.07 22.59
CA ASP A 175 12.67 8.08 22.91
C ASP A 175 14.11 7.55 22.81
N ASP A 176 14.30 6.23 22.63
CA ASP A 176 15.63 5.63 22.44
C ASP A 176 16.08 5.74 20.97
N VAL A 177 16.48 6.95 20.58
CA VAL A 177 16.99 7.24 19.23
C VAL A 177 18.25 6.42 18.93
N GLN A 178 19.06 6.10 19.96
CA GLN A 178 20.23 5.27 19.77
C GLN A 178 19.86 3.83 19.37
N ALA A 179 18.81 3.27 19.96
CA ALA A 179 18.29 1.96 19.52
C ALA A 179 17.88 1.97 18.04
N MET A 180 17.31 3.10 17.56
CA MET A 180 16.93 3.25 16.16
C MET A 180 18.17 3.27 15.25
N PHE A 181 19.22 3.99 15.60
CA PHE A 181 20.49 3.98 14.86
C PHE A 181 21.18 2.61 14.90
N ASP A 182 21.09 1.91 16.02
CA ASP A 182 21.69 0.57 16.22
C ASP A 182 20.82 -0.56 15.61
N ARG A 183 19.68 -0.23 14.99
CA ARG A 183 18.72 -1.18 14.41
C ARG A 183 18.17 -2.20 15.42
N ARG A 184 18.04 -1.82 16.68
CA ARG A 184 17.55 -2.65 17.78
C ARG A 184 16.02 -2.53 17.91
N TYR A 185 15.29 -2.81 16.82
CA TYR A 185 13.83 -2.80 16.84
C TYR A 185 13.26 -3.98 17.65
N ASP A 186 12.13 -3.76 18.30
CA ASP A 186 11.44 -4.79 19.08
C ASP A 186 10.56 -5.68 18.20
N ASN A 187 9.78 -5.06 17.31
CA ASN A 187 8.88 -5.76 16.40
C ASN A 187 8.95 -5.18 14.99
N MET A 188 8.48 -5.98 14.01
CA MET A 188 8.24 -5.55 12.65
C MET A 188 6.74 -5.61 12.37
N LEU A 189 6.16 -4.52 11.90
CA LEU A 189 4.73 -4.37 11.77
C LEU A 189 4.31 -4.40 10.30
N PHE A 190 3.10 -4.91 10.03
CA PHE A 190 2.33 -4.58 8.85
C PHE A 190 1.15 -3.69 9.24
N ASN A 191 1.04 -2.51 8.62
CA ASN A 191 -0.01 -1.53 8.86
C ASN A 191 -0.26 -1.25 10.35
N GLY A 192 0.82 -1.03 11.12
CA GLY A 192 0.77 -0.66 12.52
C GLY A 192 0.42 -1.79 13.50
N GLY A 193 0.45 -3.06 13.07
CA GLY A 193 0.16 -4.19 13.95
C GLY A 193 1.15 -5.35 13.85
N ILE A 194 1.36 -6.00 14.99
CA ILE A 194 2.17 -7.23 15.13
C ILE A 194 1.32 -8.40 14.67
N PHE A 195 1.73 -9.11 13.62
CA PHE A 195 0.96 -10.20 13.00
C PHE A 195 -0.48 -9.81 12.64
N LYS A 196 -0.74 -8.54 12.34
CA LYS A 196 -2.08 -7.97 12.14
C LYS A 196 -2.97 -8.77 11.20
N TYR A 197 -2.41 -9.31 10.12
CA TYR A 197 -3.12 -10.10 9.11
C TYR A 197 -2.93 -11.61 9.28
N HIS A 198 -2.51 -12.03 10.46
CA HIS A 198 -2.42 -13.45 10.78
C HIS A 198 -3.76 -13.91 11.40
N PRO A 199 -4.37 -15.01 10.91
CA PRO A 199 -5.72 -15.43 11.34
C PRO A 199 -5.89 -15.74 12.81
N PHE A 200 -4.80 -15.95 13.54
CA PHE A 200 -4.82 -16.18 14.99
C PHE A 200 -4.81 -14.89 15.83
N VAL A 201 -4.66 -13.73 15.19
CA VAL A 201 -4.70 -12.44 15.89
C VAL A 201 -6.14 -11.94 15.93
N THR A 202 -6.71 -11.89 17.12
CA THR A 202 -8.08 -11.40 17.33
C THR A 202 -8.15 -9.90 17.04
N GLY A 203 -9.12 -9.50 16.22
CA GLY A 203 -9.33 -8.08 15.86
C GLY A 203 -8.39 -7.56 14.78
N GLY A 204 -7.50 -8.40 14.25
CA GLY A 204 -6.63 -8.05 13.13
C GLY A 204 -7.39 -7.94 11.80
N GLY A 205 -6.70 -7.39 10.81
CA GLY A 205 -7.22 -7.30 9.44
C GLY A 205 -7.32 -8.66 8.75
N LYS A 206 -7.99 -8.70 7.61
CA LYS A 206 -8.12 -9.88 6.78
C LYS A 206 -7.63 -9.60 5.36
N LEU A 207 -6.81 -10.52 4.84
CA LEU A 207 -6.49 -10.58 3.42
C LEU A 207 -7.17 -11.83 2.86
N ASP A 208 -8.08 -11.66 1.92
CA ASP A 208 -8.80 -12.78 1.31
C ASP A 208 -8.96 -12.66 -0.21
N ALA A 209 -9.14 -13.81 -0.86
CA ALA A 209 -9.42 -13.91 -2.27
C ALA A 209 -10.22 -15.18 -2.57
N LYS A 210 -10.75 -15.29 -3.79
CA LYS A 210 -11.24 -16.56 -4.35
C LYS A 210 -10.16 -17.17 -5.24
N PRO A 211 -10.16 -18.51 -5.43
CA PRO A 211 -9.31 -19.13 -6.42
C PRO A 211 -9.46 -18.49 -7.79
N GLY A 212 -8.35 -18.23 -8.46
CA GLY A 212 -8.29 -17.56 -9.77
C GLY A 212 -8.44 -16.04 -9.76
N GLU A 213 -8.77 -15.39 -8.62
CA GLU A 213 -8.77 -13.93 -8.51
C GLU A 213 -7.33 -13.39 -8.53
N ARG A 214 -7.10 -12.30 -9.28
CA ARG A 214 -5.85 -11.57 -9.22
C ARG A 214 -5.82 -10.66 -7.99
N VAL A 215 -4.91 -10.95 -7.10
CA VAL A 215 -4.63 -10.15 -5.91
C VAL A 215 -3.46 -9.21 -6.22
N ARG A 216 -3.68 -7.91 -6.01
CA ARG A 216 -2.65 -6.87 -6.09
C ARG A 216 -2.31 -6.35 -4.71
N ILE A 217 -1.02 -6.36 -4.39
CA ILE A 217 -0.50 -5.81 -3.14
C ILE A 217 0.37 -4.61 -3.45
N TYR A 218 -0.04 -3.44 -3.01
CA TYR A 218 0.76 -2.23 -2.96
C TYR A 218 1.59 -2.28 -1.68
N PHE A 219 2.87 -2.55 -1.80
CA PHE A 219 3.76 -2.75 -0.67
C PHE A 219 4.71 -1.57 -0.50
N VAL A 220 4.76 -1.00 0.71
CA VAL A 220 5.69 0.06 1.10
C VAL A 220 6.54 -0.44 2.26
N ASN A 221 7.85 -0.25 2.18
CA ASN A 221 8.74 -0.45 3.31
C ASN A 221 9.10 0.91 3.92
N ALA A 222 8.44 1.26 5.00
CA ALA A 222 8.70 2.50 5.74
C ALA A 222 10.04 2.47 6.49
N GLY A 223 10.58 1.30 6.77
CA GLY A 223 11.83 1.14 7.51
C GLY A 223 11.68 1.49 8.99
N PRO A 224 12.58 2.32 9.56
CA PRO A 224 13.53 3.21 8.90
C PRO A 224 14.82 2.57 8.38
N ASN A 225 15.18 1.35 8.78
CA ASN A 225 16.49 0.79 8.46
C ASN A 225 16.46 -0.55 7.71
N GLU A 226 15.49 -1.42 8.04
CA GLU A 226 15.50 -2.80 7.59
C GLU A 226 14.90 -2.98 6.20
N PHE A 227 15.54 -3.86 5.42
CA PHE A 227 15.01 -4.29 4.13
C PHE A 227 13.88 -5.30 4.31
N SER A 228 12.95 -5.31 3.37
CA SER A 228 11.97 -6.38 3.24
C SER A 228 12.33 -7.27 2.05
N SER A 229 12.53 -8.55 2.29
CA SER A 229 12.60 -9.56 1.22
C SER A 229 11.23 -10.21 1.10
N PHE A 230 10.31 -9.57 0.38
CA PHE A 230 8.89 -9.92 0.39
C PHE A 230 8.60 -11.14 -0.48
N HIS A 231 7.98 -12.18 0.12
CA HIS A 231 7.78 -13.49 -0.46
C HIS A 231 6.38 -14.06 -0.15
N PRO A 232 5.69 -14.67 -1.14
CA PRO A 232 4.45 -15.42 -0.95
C PRO A 232 4.78 -16.90 -0.76
N ILE A 233 4.70 -17.41 0.46
CA ILE A 233 4.99 -18.82 0.72
C ILE A 233 3.96 -19.73 0.03
N GLY A 234 4.44 -20.67 -0.77
CA GLY A 234 3.61 -21.59 -1.56
C GLY A 234 3.22 -21.03 -2.93
N GLU A 235 3.65 -19.82 -3.27
CA GLU A 235 3.38 -19.14 -4.53
C GLU A 235 4.61 -18.42 -5.08
N ILE A 236 4.48 -17.90 -6.29
CA ILE A 236 5.46 -17.04 -6.97
C ILE A 236 4.70 -15.79 -7.44
N TRP A 237 5.27 -14.61 -7.25
CA TRP A 237 4.69 -13.39 -7.80
C TRP A 237 4.60 -13.49 -9.33
N ASP A 238 3.40 -13.43 -9.89
CA ASP A 238 3.20 -13.37 -11.35
C ASP A 238 3.89 -12.16 -11.92
N ASN A 239 3.72 -11.02 -11.27
CA ASN A 239 4.37 -9.78 -11.64
C ASN A 239 4.83 -9.00 -10.39
N VAL A 240 6.00 -8.39 -10.52
CA VAL A 240 6.47 -7.36 -9.62
C VAL A 240 6.71 -6.09 -10.41
N TYR A 241 6.13 -4.99 -9.97
CA TYR A 241 6.33 -3.68 -10.57
C TYR A 241 7.16 -2.83 -9.58
N GLU A 242 8.43 -2.60 -9.91
CA GLU A 242 9.32 -1.76 -9.10
C GLU A 242 8.77 -0.34 -9.02
N SER A 243 8.71 0.21 -7.80
CA SER A 243 8.02 1.46 -7.48
C SER A 243 6.54 1.47 -7.91
N GLY A 244 5.95 0.31 -8.22
CA GLY A 244 4.59 0.19 -8.75
C GLY A 244 4.40 0.72 -10.17
N ASN A 245 5.49 1.11 -10.86
CA ASN A 245 5.40 1.65 -12.21
C ASN A 245 5.16 0.52 -13.23
N PRO A 246 4.09 0.62 -14.05
CA PRO A 246 3.77 -0.42 -15.05
C PRO A 246 4.89 -0.76 -16.04
N THR A 247 5.82 0.17 -16.26
CA THR A 247 6.95 -0.04 -17.19
C THR A 247 8.12 -0.78 -16.56
N ASN A 248 8.19 -0.85 -15.22
CA ASN A 248 9.25 -1.51 -14.46
C ASN A 248 8.76 -2.89 -14.00
N LYS A 249 8.53 -3.79 -14.95
CA LYS A 249 7.84 -5.07 -14.71
C LYS A 249 8.80 -6.25 -14.77
N LEU A 250 8.77 -7.07 -13.73
CA LEU A 250 9.41 -8.38 -13.65
C LEU A 250 8.33 -9.48 -13.59
N HIS A 251 8.64 -10.65 -14.15
CA HIS A 251 7.75 -11.81 -14.17
C HIS A 251 8.35 -12.98 -13.40
N GLY A 252 7.50 -13.77 -12.72
CA GLY A 252 7.88 -15.03 -12.10
C GLY A 252 8.93 -14.86 -10.99
N VAL A 253 8.72 -13.90 -10.10
CA VAL A 253 9.68 -13.55 -9.05
C VAL A 253 9.31 -14.24 -7.74
N GLN A 254 10.19 -15.06 -7.20
CA GLN A 254 9.94 -15.76 -5.93
C GLN A 254 9.96 -14.81 -4.71
N THR A 255 10.95 -13.93 -4.66
CA THR A 255 11.19 -13.01 -3.55
C THR A 255 11.74 -11.72 -4.11
N TYR A 256 11.21 -10.58 -3.68
CA TYR A 256 11.67 -9.27 -4.13
C TYR A 256 12.09 -8.39 -2.96
N VAL A 257 13.25 -7.75 -3.11
CA VAL A 257 13.80 -6.88 -2.05
C VAL A 257 13.23 -5.47 -2.21
N VAL A 258 12.56 -4.99 -1.16
CA VAL A 258 12.09 -3.61 -1.05
C VAL A 258 12.89 -2.92 0.05
N GLY A 259 13.71 -1.95 -0.32
CA GLY A 259 14.53 -1.18 0.61
C GLY A 259 13.71 -0.25 1.50
N PRO A 260 14.27 0.23 2.62
CA PRO A 260 13.61 1.26 3.43
C PRO A 260 13.36 2.53 2.61
N GLY A 261 12.20 3.15 2.77
CA GLY A 261 11.77 4.29 1.97
C GLY A 261 11.37 3.97 0.52
N SER A 262 11.31 2.68 0.16
CA SER A 262 10.93 2.20 -1.16
C SER A 262 9.57 1.51 -1.15
N ALA A 263 9.03 1.28 -2.36
CA ALA A 263 7.76 0.59 -2.55
C ALA A 263 7.78 -0.24 -3.83
N SER A 264 6.90 -1.25 -3.91
CA SER A 264 6.67 -2.06 -5.12
C SER A 264 5.24 -2.57 -5.14
N THR A 265 4.73 -2.88 -6.34
CA THR A 265 3.43 -3.52 -6.48
C THR A 265 3.62 -4.97 -6.90
N PHE A 266 2.86 -5.87 -6.29
CA PHE A 266 2.92 -7.31 -6.49
C PHE A 266 1.58 -7.84 -6.96
N ASP A 267 1.57 -8.61 -8.04
CA ASP A 267 0.39 -9.35 -8.50
C ASP A 267 0.61 -10.85 -8.32
N VAL A 268 -0.39 -11.54 -7.81
CA VAL A 268 -0.44 -13.01 -7.73
C VAL A 268 -1.84 -13.50 -8.04
N VAL A 269 -1.94 -14.63 -8.76
CA VAL A 269 -3.18 -15.37 -8.98
C VAL A 269 -3.03 -16.74 -8.34
N VAL A 270 -3.80 -16.98 -7.28
CA VAL A 270 -3.75 -18.24 -6.54
C VAL A 270 -4.89 -19.14 -7.03
N GLU A 271 -4.55 -20.27 -7.64
CA GLU A 271 -5.52 -21.16 -8.26
C GLU A 271 -6.19 -22.10 -7.28
N SER A 272 -5.55 -22.40 -6.16
CA SER A 272 -6.04 -23.36 -5.18
C SER A 272 -6.52 -22.69 -3.89
N ALA A 273 -7.62 -23.20 -3.32
CA ALA A 273 -8.05 -22.77 -2.00
C ALA A 273 -7.00 -23.15 -0.94
N GLY A 274 -6.69 -22.22 -0.03
CA GLY A 274 -5.67 -22.45 1.00
C GLY A 274 -5.29 -21.18 1.76
N ALA A 275 -4.26 -21.31 2.58
CA ALA A 275 -3.67 -20.22 3.34
C ALA A 275 -2.23 -19.98 2.87
N TYR A 276 -1.95 -18.81 2.38
CA TYR A 276 -0.68 -18.43 1.76
C TYR A 276 -0.01 -17.32 2.56
N PRO A 277 1.04 -17.65 3.32
CA PRO A 277 1.74 -16.62 4.10
C PRO A 277 2.49 -15.64 3.21
N LEU A 278 2.36 -14.38 3.54
CA LEU A 278 3.10 -13.27 2.95
C LEU A 278 4.09 -12.77 3.99
N VAL A 279 5.38 -12.93 3.73
CA VAL A 279 6.41 -12.69 4.74
C VAL A 279 7.51 -11.78 4.22
N THR A 280 8.16 -11.05 5.14
CA THR A 280 9.54 -10.65 4.85
C THR A 280 10.46 -11.84 5.10
N HIS A 281 11.31 -12.20 4.13
CA HIS A 281 12.30 -13.28 4.33
C HIS A 281 13.51 -12.84 5.15
N SER A 282 13.54 -11.59 5.65
CA SER A 282 14.30 -11.22 6.82
C SER A 282 13.66 -11.89 8.03
N LEU A 283 14.09 -13.11 8.36
CA LEU A 283 13.38 -13.99 9.32
C LEU A 283 13.24 -13.36 10.70
N THR A 284 14.20 -12.53 11.12
CA THR A 284 14.08 -11.79 12.38
C THR A 284 12.85 -10.88 12.36
N GLY A 285 12.60 -10.18 11.24
CA GLY A 285 11.41 -9.33 11.08
C GLY A 285 10.13 -10.15 10.97
N ALA A 286 10.14 -11.23 10.19
CA ALA A 286 9.00 -12.14 10.07
C ALA A 286 8.56 -12.68 11.44
N LEU A 287 9.49 -13.23 12.21
CA LEU A 287 9.22 -13.81 13.54
C LEU A 287 8.87 -12.76 14.60
N ARG A 288 9.12 -11.49 14.35
CA ARG A 288 8.77 -10.36 15.21
C ARG A 288 7.48 -9.65 14.80
N GLY A 289 6.74 -10.16 13.80
CA GLY A 289 5.41 -9.61 13.48
C GLY A 289 5.09 -9.40 12.00
N ALA A 290 6.08 -9.46 11.09
CA ALA A 290 5.86 -9.21 9.66
C ALA A 290 5.50 -10.50 8.90
N ILE A 291 4.43 -11.17 9.36
CA ILE A 291 3.76 -12.27 8.67
C ILE A 291 2.29 -11.90 8.50
N ALA A 292 1.84 -11.84 7.26
CA ALA A 292 0.43 -11.79 6.90
C ALA A 292 0.01 -13.12 6.27
N VAL A 293 -1.29 -13.42 6.20
CA VAL A 293 -1.79 -14.62 5.53
C VAL A 293 -2.90 -14.24 4.56
N LEU A 294 -2.70 -14.54 3.29
CA LEU A 294 -3.74 -14.48 2.27
C LEU A 294 -4.57 -15.76 2.35
N LEU A 295 -5.86 -15.62 2.68
CA LEU A 295 -6.82 -16.71 2.73
C LEU A 295 -7.56 -16.80 1.40
N VAL A 296 -7.41 -17.90 0.69
CA VAL A 296 -8.03 -18.12 -0.62
C VAL A 296 -9.14 -19.16 -0.51
N GLY A 297 -10.36 -18.76 -0.87
CA GLY A 297 -11.56 -19.59 -0.79
C GLY A 297 -12.29 -19.54 0.56
N PRO A 298 -13.56 -20.01 0.59
CA PRO A 298 -14.45 -19.85 1.75
C PRO A 298 -14.03 -20.70 2.96
N ASP A 299 -13.34 -21.81 2.72
CA ASP A 299 -12.95 -22.80 3.74
C ASP A 299 -11.45 -22.75 4.07
N ALA A 300 -10.76 -21.72 3.60
CA ALA A 300 -9.35 -21.54 3.89
C ALA A 300 -9.15 -21.37 5.40
N LYS A 301 -8.86 -22.47 6.08
CA LYS A 301 -8.43 -22.44 7.47
C LYS A 301 -6.93 -22.28 7.48
N PRO A 302 -6.38 -21.38 8.30
CA PRO A 302 -4.95 -21.35 8.51
C PRO A 302 -4.56 -22.73 9.08
N ALA A 303 -3.78 -23.50 8.32
CA ALA A 303 -3.03 -24.57 8.95
C ALA A 303 -2.15 -23.93 10.03
N PRO A 304 -1.95 -24.57 11.18
CA PRO A 304 -0.96 -24.12 12.13
C PRO A 304 0.38 -24.04 11.37
N LEU A 305 0.72 -22.82 10.93
CA LEU A 305 2.03 -22.55 10.38
C LEU A 305 3.01 -22.81 11.50
N MET A 306 3.74 -23.91 11.41
CA MET A 306 4.69 -24.43 12.38
C MET A 306 4.28 -24.10 13.83
N PRO A 307 4.33 -24.99 14.78
CA PRO A 307 4.06 -24.59 16.14
C PRO A 307 4.84 -23.30 16.36
N MET A 308 4.14 -22.20 16.62
CA MET A 308 4.78 -21.00 17.15
C MET A 308 5.33 -21.45 18.50
N VAL A 309 6.47 -22.14 18.45
CA VAL A 309 7.26 -22.35 19.66
C VAL A 309 7.51 -20.92 20.13
N PRO A 310 7.05 -20.55 21.31
CA PRO A 310 7.44 -19.26 21.85
C PRO A 310 8.97 -19.31 21.92
N TRP A 311 9.61 -18.70 20.92
CA TRP A 311 11.01 -18.38 20.99
C TRP A 311 11.12 -17.29 22.05
N VAL A 312 11.04 -17.73 23.31
CA VAL A 312 11.53 -16.95 24.41
C VAL A 312 13.00 -16.82 24.13
N LEU A 313 13.38 -15.68 23.55
CA LEU A 313 14.80 -15.32 23.53
C LEU A 313 15.23 -15.38 25.00
N PRO A 314 16.29 -16.12 25.34
CA PRO A 314 16.79 -16.13 26.70
C PRO A 314 17.03 -14.68 27.09
N ALA A 315 16.48 -14.29 28.23
CA ALA A 315 16.76 -12.99 28.81
C ALA A 315 18.28 -12.87 28.91
N LYS A 316 18.82 -11.79 28.31
CA LYS A 316 20.23 -11.44 28.48
C LYS A 316 20.47 -10.94 29.86
#